data_d7f29f9264546af497c6e5b4fbf2e422
#
_entry.id   d7f29f9264546af497c6e5b4fbf2e422
#
_cell.length_a   1.000
_cell.length_b   1.000
_cell.length_c   1.000
_cell.angle_alpha   90.00
_cell.angle_beta   90.00
_cell.angle_gamma   90.00
#
_symmetry.space_group_name_H-M   'P 1'
#
loop_
_entity.id
_entity.type
_entity.pdbx_description
1 polymer ?
#
loop_
_entity_poly.entity_id
_entity_poly.type
_entity_poly.pdbx_seq_one_letter_code
_entity_poly.pdbx_strand_id
1 'polypeptide(L)'
;MNELSEFQALQQSLNDSDFVLKTQEQIAKDFGKFNLFFPEEFLTTALSKETIESFVSERIADLMLEGETRLLQLLYTIDLPEKEFLSLTTQPNFLAQLSQRVLYREAYKIYLRKKYS
;
A
#
# COMPACT_ATOMS: atom_id res chain seq x y z
N MET A 1 12.68 -20.47 4.00
CA MET A 1 13.06 -19.17 3.44
C MET A 1 12.88 -18.11 4.51
N ASN A 2 13.84 -17.24 4.70
CA ASN A 2 13.75 -16.22 5.72
C ASN A 2 13.09 -14.95 5.19
N GLU A 3 12.74 -14.03 6.10
CA GLU A 3 12.07 -12.79 5.75
C GLU A 3 12.86 -11.95 4.75
N LEU A 4 14.19 -11.93 4.90
CA LEU A 4 15.06 -11.14 4.02
C LEU A 4 14.97 -11.60 2.58
N SER A 5 14.92 -12.93 2.35
CA SER A 5 14.77 -13.47 0.99
C SER A 5 13.41 -13.11 0.39
N GLU A 6 12.35 -13.16 1.21
CA GLU A 6 11.01 -12.77 0.74
C GLU A 6 10.95 -11.29 0.39
N PHE A 7 11.58 -10.45 1.22
CA PHE A 7 11.63 -9.02 0.98
C PHE A 7 12.38 -8.69 -0.31
N GLN A 8 13.49 -9.37 -0.55
CA GLN A 8 14.27 -9.20 -1.78
C GLN A 8 13.45 -9.62 -3.00
N ALA A 9 12.77 -10.76 -2.92
CA ALA A 9 11.91 -11.23 -4.00
C ALA A 9 10.78 -10.24 -4.29
N LEU A 10 10.21 -9.66 -3.24
CA LEU A 10 9.16 -8.65 -3.38
C LEU A 10 9.68 -7.40 -4.09
N GLN A 11 10.87 -6.93 -3.71
CA GLN A 11 11.47 -5.76 -4.35
C GLN A 11 11.75 -6.01 -5.83
N GLN A 12 12.20 -7.21 -6.17
CA GLN A 12 12.42 -7.58 -7.58
C GLN A 12 11.11 -7.63 -8.34
N SER A 13 10.04 -8.12 -7.71
CA SER A 13 8.71 -8.16 -8.35
C SER A 13 8.20 -6.77 -8.68
N LEU A 14 8.56 -5.77 -7.89
CA LEU A 14 8.17 -4.38 -8.15
C LEU A 14 8.86 -3.77 -9.37
N ASN A 15 9.76 -4.50 -10.02
CA ASN A 15 10.34 -4.10 -11.31
C ASN A 15 9.55 -4.67 -12.48
N ASP A 16 8.57 -5.53 -12.23
CA ASP A 16 7.71 -6.14 -13.25
C ASP A 16 6.43 -5.31 -13.35
N SER A 17 6.17 -4.73 -14.51
CA SER A 17 5.03 -3.83 -14.70
C SER A 17 3.68 -4.52 -14.49
N ASP A 18 3.55 -5.81 -14.85
CA ASP A 18 2.31 -6.54 -14.59
C ASP A 18 2.07 -6.70 -13.09
N PHE A 19 3.11 -7.00 -12.35
CA PHE A 19 3.02 -7.13 -10.89
C PHE A 19 2.65 -5.79 -10.25
N VAL A 20 3.29 -4.72 -10.70
CA VAL A 20 3.03 -3.37 -10.18
C VAL A 20 1.57 -2.98 -10.46
N LEU A 21 1.08 -3.22 -11.66
CA LEU A 21 -0.29 -2.87 -12.01
C LEU A 21 -1.29 -3.63 -11.16
N LYS A 22 -1.06 -4.91 -10.92
CA LYS A 22 -1.92 -5.70 -10.04
C LYS A 22 -1.90 -5.17 -8.60
N THR A 23 -0.75 -4.70 -8.15
CA THR A 23 -0.64 -4.07 -6.84
C THR A 23 -1.47 -2.78 -6.80
N GLN A 24 -1.38 -1.96 -7.84
CA GLN A 24 -2.17 -0.73 -7.94
C GLN A 24 -3.67 -1.03 -7.93
N GLU A 25 -4.10 -2.06 -8.65
CA GLU A 25 -5.50 -2.48 -8.64
C GLU A 25 -5.96 -2.91 -7.25
N GLN A 26 -5.12 -3.64 -6.52
CA GLN A 26 -5.46 -4.06 -5.16
C GLN A 26 -5.57 -2.85 -4.22
N ILE A 27 -4.66 -1.90 -4.34
CA ILE A 27 -4.72 -0.66 -3.56
C ILE A 27 -6.03 0.06 -3.84
N ALA A 28 -6.37 0.23 -5.12
CA ALA A 28 -7.60 0.92 -5.49
C ALA A 28 -8.84 0.20 -4.96
N LYS A 29 -8.83 -1.13 -4.98
CA LYS A 29 -9.94 -1.93 -4.46
C LYS A 29 -10.13 -1.72 -2.96
N ASP A 30 -9.04 -1.81 -2.21
CA ASP A 30 -9.13 -1.68 -0.75
C ASP A 30 -9.48 -0.26 -0.32
N PHE A 31 -8.87 0.74 -0.96
CA PHE A 31 -9.15 2.14 -0.66
C PHE A 31 -10.57 2.53 -1.09
N GLY A 32 -11.07 1.92 -2.17
CA GLY A 32 -12.43 2.18 -2.65
C GLY A 32 -13.50 1.85 -1.62
N LYS A 33 -13.23 0.91 -0.73
CA LYS A 33 -14.15 0.56 0.37
C LYS A 33 -14.36 1.72 1.34
N PHE A 34 -13.47 2.70 1.31
CA PHE A 34 -13.51 3.88 2.17
C PHE A 34 -13.79 5.15 1.38
N ASN A 35 -14.32 5.00 0.15
CA ASN A 35 -14.64 6.10 -0.76
C ASN A 35 -13.41 6.93 -1.14
N LEU A 36 -12.26 6.28 -1.21
CA LEU A 36 -11.00 6.89 -1.64
C LEU A 36 -10.70 6.36 -3.03
N PHE A 37 -10.88 7.20 -4.05
CA PHE A 37 -10.77 6.78 -5.43
C PHE A 37 -9.51 7.32 -6.10
N PHE A 38 -9.01 6.55 -7.06
CA PHE A 38 -7.81 6.87 -7.81
C PHE A 38 -8.20 7.19 -9.25
N PRO A 39 -7.42 8.00 -9.96
CA PRO A 39 -7.71 8.29 -11.37
C PRO A 39 -7.51 7.04 -12.22
N GLU A 40 -8.10 7.05 -13.42
CA GLU A 40 -8.04 5.92 -14.33
C GLU A 40 -6.60 5.49 -14.63
N GLU A 41 -5.67 6.44 -14.71
CA GLU A 41 -4.25 6.15 -14.93
C GLU A 41 -3.72 5.16 -13.90
N PHE A 42 -4.14 5.29 -12.65
CA PHE A 42 -3.71 4.41 -11.58
C PHE A 42 -4.20 2.97 -11.79
N LEU A 43 -5.29 2.80 -12.53
CA LEU A 43 -5.88 1.49 -12.79
C LEU A 43 -5.40 0.85 -14.09
N THR A 44 -4.78 1.62 -14.96
CA THR A 44 -4.45 1.15 -16.32
C THR A 44 -2.97 1.21 -16.67
N THR A 45 -2.16 1.94 -15.90
CA THR A 45 -0.75 2.17 -16.21
C THR A 45 0.12 1.86 -15.01
N ALA A 46 1.11 1.00 -15.19
CA ALA A 46 2.07 0.72 -14.13
C ALA A 46 2.92 1.98 -13.85
N LEU A 47 2.89 2.43 -12.61
CA LEU A 47 3.54 3.68 -12.19
C LEU A 47 4.81 3.39 -11.40
N SER A 48 5.66 4.40 -11.24
CA SER A 48 6.83 4.26 -10.40
C SER A 48 6.43 4.14 -8.93
N LYS A 49 7.28 3.52 -8.14
CA LYS A 49 7.06 3.36 -6.70
C LYS A 49 6.76 4.72 -6.05
N GLU A 50 7.54 5.73 -6.39
CA GLU A 50 7.41 7.07 -5.82
C GLU A 50 6.06 7.69 -6.18
N THR A 51 5.61 7.50 -7.41
CA THR A 51 4.32 8.01 -7.85
C THR A 51 3.18 7.31 -7.13
N ILE A 52 3.27 5.98 -6.98
CA ILE A 52 2.26 5.22 -6.25
C ILE A 52 2.18 5.71 -4.81
N GLU A 53 3.32 5.88 -4.15
CA GLU A 53 3.38 6.35 -2.77
C GLU A 53 2.76 7.74 -2.63
N SER A 54 2.98 8.60 -3.62
CA SER A 54 2.40 9.94 -3.62
C SER A 54 0.87 9.89 -3.68
N PHE A 55 0.32 9.08 -4.59
CA PHE A 55 -1.13 8.89 -4.67
C PHE A 55 -1.71 8.34 -3.37
N VAL A 56 -1.03 7.37 -2.78
CA VAL A 56 -1.46 6.76 -1.51
C VAL A 56 -1.43 7.79 -0.39
N SER A 57 -0.36 8.58 -0.30
CA SER A 57 -0.23 9.62 0.72
C SER A 57 -1.38 10.61 0.69
N GLU A 58 -1.77 11.05 -0.50
CA GLU A 58 -2.88 12.00 -0.64
C GLU A 58 -4.18 11.43 -0.09
N ARG A 59 -4.47 10.15 -0.40
CA ARG A 59 -5.70 9.51 0.09
C ARG A 59 -5.67 9.26 1.58
N ILE A 60 -4.51 8.87 2.11
CA ILE A 60 -4.37 8.68 3.57
C ILE A 60 -4.56 10.02 4.28
N ALA A 61 -3.99 11.10 3.75
CA ALA A 61 -4.15 12.43 4.33
C ALA A 61 -5.63 12.82 4.37
N ASP A 62 -6.36 12.57 3.29
CA ASP A 62 -7.79 12.84 3.23
C ASP A 62 -8.55 12.05 4.28
N LEU A 63 -8.21 10.76 4.42
CA LEU A 63 -8.88 9.90 5.39
C LEU A 63 -8.59 10.32 6.83
N MET A 64 -7.38 10.81 7.09
CA MET A 64 -7.01 11.30 8.43
C MET A 64 -7.88 12.49 8.87
N LEU A 65 -8.37 13.27 7.92
CA LEU A 65 -9.28 14.37 8.23
C LEU A 65 -10.64 13.86 8.74
N GLU A 66 -10.99 12.61 8.43
CA GLU A 66 -12.23 12.00 8.92
C GLU A 66 -12.06 11.35 10.29
N GLY A 67 -10.83 11.25 10.78
CA GLY A 67 -10.55 10.71 12.10
C GLY A 67 -9.72 9.43 12.08
N GLU A 68 -9.08 9.16 13.22
CA GLU A 68 -8.18 8.03 13.37
C GLU A 68 -8.89 6.68 13.18
N THR A 69 -10.15 6.58 13.61
CA THR A 69 -10.89 5.32 13.50
C THR A 69 -11.01 4.85 12.06
N ARG A 70 -11.30 5.77 11.14
CA ARG A 70 -11.41 5.43 9.72
C ARG A 70 -10.08 4.96 9.16
N LEU A 71 -9.01 5.64 9.54
CA LEU A 71 -7.66 5.24 9.10
C LEU A 71 -7.32 3.85 9.61
N LEU A 72 -7.57 3.56 10.89
CA LEU A 72 -7.29 2.24 11.45
C LEU A 72 -8.11 1.15 10.76
N GLN A 73 -9.36 1.43 10.38
CA GLN A 73 -10.17 0.48 9.64
C GLN A 73 -9.56 0.16 8.28
N LEU A 74 -9.04 1.17 7.57
CA LEU A 74 -8.34 0.96 6.31
C LEU A 74 -7.11 0.09 6.51
N LEU A 75 -6.27 0.42 7.48
CA LEU A 75 -5.05 -0.33 7.76
C LEU A 75 -5.36 -1.77 8.14
N TYR A 76 -6.44 -1.99 8.86
CA TYR A 76 -6.90 -3.34 9.19
C TYR A 76 -7.29 -4.11 7.92
N THR A 77 -7.98 -3.43 7.00
CA THR A 77 -8.40 -4.04 5.73
C THR A 77 -7.21 -4.50 4.89
N ILE A 78 -6.11 -3.76 4.91
CA ILE A 78 -4.91 -4.12 4.14
C ILE A 78 -3.94 -4.99 4.95
N ASP A 79 -4.35 -5.41 6.15
CA ASP A 79 -3.55 -6.26 7.05
C ASP A 79 -2.25 -5.59 7.53
N LEU A 80 -2.28 -4.27 7.72
CA LEU A 80 -1.16 -3.57 8.33
C LEU A 80 -1.40 -3.53 9.85
N PRO A 81 -0.54 -4.15 10.66
CA PRO A 81 -0.77 -4.21 12.10
C PRO A 81 -0.79 -2.83 12.74
N GLU A 82 -1.67 -2.62 13.69
CA GLU A 82 -1.76 -1.37 14.44
C GLU A 82 -0.43 -1.02 15.10
N LYS A 83 0.31 -2.03 15.55
CA LYS A 83 1.62 -1.85 16.15
C LYS A 83 2.58 -1.12 15.21
N GLU A 84 2.58 -1.48 13.92
CA GLU A 84 3.43 -0.80 12.94
C GLU A 84 2.98 0.65 12.74
N PHE A 85 1.68 0.87 12.67
CA PHE A 85 1.13 2.22 12.55
C PHE A 85 1.57 3.08 13.74
N LEU A 86 1.40 2.56 14.96
CA LEU A 86 1.75 3.30 16.17
C LEU A 86 3.25 3.62 16.23
N SER A 87 4.10 2.71 15.74
CA SER A 87 5.54 2.95 15.73
C SER A 87 5.94 4.11 14.80
N LEU A 88 5.09 4.43 13.82
CA LEU A 88 5.37 5.50 12.86
C LEU A 88 4.84 6.85 13.30
N THR A 89 3.87 6.90 14.24
CA THR A 89 3.19 8.14 14.60
C THR A 89 4.10 9.20 15.18
N THR A 90 5.25 8.81 15.74
CA THR A 90 6.22 9.74 16.32
C THR A 90 7.36 10.08 15.35
N GLN A 91 7.33 9.53 14.14
CA GLN A 91 8.39 9.75 13.16
C GLN A 91 8.16 11.03 12.37
N PRO A 92 9.24 11.76 12.01
CA PRO A 92 9.08 13.04 11.29
C PRO A 92 8.48 12.87 9.89
N ASN A 93 8.67 11.73 9.26
CA ASN A 93 8.13 11.46 7.91
C ASN A 93 6.99 10.47 7.97
N PHE A 94 6.11 10.62 8.96
CA PHE A 94 5.04 9.67 9.24
C PHE A 94 4.24 9.27 7.99
N LEU A 95 3.71 10.26 7.27
CA LEU A 95 2.84 9.99 6.13
C LEU A 95 3.57 9.27 5.00
N ALA A 96 4.81 9.69 4.70
CA ALA A 96 5.61 9.05 3.67
C ALA A 96 5.95 7.61 4.05
N GLN A 97 6.34 7.38 5.30
CA GLN A 97 6.67 6.04 5.77
C GLN A 97 5.44 5.13 5.81
N LEU A 98 4.29 5.66 6.22
CA LEU A 98 3.05 4.89 6.23
C LEU A 98 2.67 4.50 4.81
N SER A 99 2.77 5.42 3.85
CA SER A 99 2.45 5.14 2.45
C SER A 99 3.36 4.05 1.87
N GLN A 100 4.64 4.07 2.23
CA GLN A 100 5.57 3.03 1.82
C GLN A 100 5.17 1.66 2.39
N ARG A 101 4.80 1.62 3.68
CA ARG A 101 4.35 0.38 4.32
C ARG A 101 3.08 -0.15 3.67
N VAL A 102 2.15 0.74 3.34
CA VAL A 102 0.92 0.37 2.64
C VAL A 102 1.24 -0.26 1.29
N LEU A 103 2.10 0.38 0.50
CA LEU A 103 2.50 -0.16 -0.79
C LEU A 103 3.10 -1.56 -0.67
N TYR A 104 4.05 -1.74 0.25
CA TYR A 104 4.69 -3.03 0.43
C TYR A 104 3.72 -4.10 0.92
N ARG A 105 2.79 -3.73 1.79
CA ARG A 105 1.80 -4.69 2.29
C ARG A 105 0.85 -5.13 1.18
N GLU A 106 0.41 -4.20 0.35
CA GLU A 106 -0.46 -4.53 -0.79
C GLU A 106 0.31 -5.36 -1.83
N ALA A 107 1.55 -5.01 -2.11
CA ALA A 107 2.40 -5.80 -3.00
C ALA A 107 2.60 -7.21 -2.47
N TYR A 108 2.74 -7.36 -1.16
CA TYR A 108 2.92 -8.67 -0.54
C TYR A 108 1.69 -9.56 -0.75
N LYS A 109 0.50 -9.00 -0.71
CA LYS A 109 -0.72 -9.75 -1.02
C LYS A 109 -0.66 -10.34 -2.44
N ILE A 110 -0.23 -9.53 -3.39
CA ILE A 110 -0.12 -9.98 -4.79
C ILE A 110 0.96 -11.04 -4.92
N TYR A 111 2.08 -10.84 -4.25
CA TYR A 111 3.18 -11.80 -4.23
C TYR A 111 2.71 -13.17 -3.72
N LEU A 112 1.95 -13.18 -2.61
CA LEU A 112 1.45 -14.42 -2.04
C LEU A 112 0.47 -15.13 -2.96
N ARG A 113 -0.43 -14.39 -3.61
CA ARG A 113 -1.37 -14.96 -4.56
C ARG A 113 -0.65 -15.65 -5.72
N LYS A 114 0.39 -14.98 -6.24
CA LYS A 114 1.16 -15.51 -7.35
C LYS A 114 1.94 -16.75 -6.93
N LYS A 115 2.50 -16.74 -5.71
CA LYS A 115 3.31 -17.82 -5.20
C LYS A 115 2.49 -19.09 -4.91
N TYR A 116 1.25 -18.93 -4.44
CA TYR A 116 0.43 -20.05 -3.99
C TYR A 116 -0.79 -20.30 -4.88
N SER A 117 -0.85 -19.72 -6.05
CA SER A 117 -1.94 -19.95 -6.98
C SER A 117 -1.73 -21.22 -7.82
#